data_8bf4e8a9def8a45e4f4dff122ad077b5
#
_entry.id   8bf4e8a9def8a45e4f4dff122ad077b5
#
_cell.length_a   1.000
_cell.length_b   1.000
_cell.length_c   1.000
_cell.angle_alpha   90.00
_cell.angle_beta   90.00
_cell.angle_gamma   90.00
#
_symmetry.space_group_name_H-M   'P 1'
#
loop_
_entity.id
_entity.type
_entity.pdbx_description
1 polymer ?
#
loop_
_entity_poly.entity_id
_entity_poly.type
_entity_poly.pdbx_seq_one_letter_code
_entity_poly.pdbx_strand_id
1 'polypeptide(L)'
;MKGVLVDTSVWVDHFRRRNDELVDLLGLDLVMSHPLVSGEIACGTPPHRVQVVTDLDRLQQTQQASVREAMTFIERERLFGLGCGLVDMLLLASTLMTPGVELWTLDKRLSALADRFGVMHRPAPH
;
A
#
# COMPACT_ATOMS: atom_id res chain seq x y z
N MET A 1 -13.48 9.24 1.70
CA MET A 1 -12.43 8.22 1.58
C MET A 1 -13.02 6.87 1.92
N LYS A 2 -12.83 5.87 1.07
CA LYS A 2 -13.31 4.49 1.29
C LYS A 2 -12.33 3.64 2.07
N GLY A 3 -11.05 3.92 1.94
CA GLY A 3 -10.02 3.14 2.60
C GLY A 3 -8.63 3.62 2.25
N VAL A 4 -7.66 3.00 2.91
CA VAL A 4 -6.24 3.30 2.73
C VAL A 4 -5.51 1.98 2.47
N LEU A 5 -4.92 1.85 1.30
CA LEU A 5 -4.00 0.75 1.03
C LEU A 5 -2.67 1.08 1.71
N VAL A 6 -2.29 0.26 2.68
CA VAL A 6 -1.09 0.45 3.49
C VAL A 6 0.04 -0.38 2.91
N ASP A 7 1.09 0.29 2.44
CA ASP A 7 2.27 -0.34 1.89
C ASP A 7 3.07 -1.08 2.96
N THR A 8 3.84 -2.06 2.54
CA THR A 8 4.72 -2.86 3.41
C THR A 8 5.62 -1.99 4.28
N SER A 9 6.14 -0.87 3.76
CA SER A 9 7.01 0.05 4.51
C SER A 9 6.36 0.55 5.80
N VAL A 10 5.06 0.86 5.75
CA VAL A 10 4.31 1.34 6.91
C VAL A 10 4.11 0.21 7.93
N TRP A 11 3.77 -1.01 7.44
CA TRP A 11 3.63 -2.17 8.32
C TRP A 11 4.93 -2.51 9.03
N VAL A 12 6.06 -2.50 8.31
CA VAL A 12 7.38 -2.77 8.89
C VAL A 12 7.72 -1.74 9.96
N ASP A 13 7.44 -0.47 9.70
CA ASP A 13 7.62 0.60 10.69
C ASP A 13 6.80 0.32 11.95
N HIS A 14 5.52 -0.04 11.77
CA HIS A 14 4.61 -0.38 12.88
C HIS A 14 5.11 -1.57 13.70
N PHE A 15 5.67 -2.59 13.07
CA PHE A 15 6.23 -3.75 13.79
C PHE A 15 7.46 -3.39 14.61
N ARG A 16 8.21 -2.38 14.21
CA ARG A 16 9.38 -1.90 14.96
C ARG A 16 8.98 -0.94 16.07
N ARG A 17 8.04 -0.07 15.77
CA ARG A 17 7.56 0.93 16.72
C ARG A 17 6.11 1.27 16.35
N ARG A 18 5.19 1.00 17.27
CA ARG A 18 3.77 1.22 17.07
C ARG A 18 3.48 2.52 16.33
N ASN A 19 2.71 2.42 15.25
CA ASN A 19 2.23 3.56 14.47
C ASN A 19 0.78 3.84 14.87
N ASP A 20 0.54 4.92 15.59
CA ASP A 20 -0.78 5.24 16.13
C ASP A 20 -1.79 5.57 15.04
N GLU A 21 -1.37 6.22 13.96
CA GLU A 21 -2.26 6.49 12.81
C GLU A 21 -2.77 5.19 12.20
N LEU A 22 -1.87 4.21 12.04
CA LEU A 22 -2.27 2.89 11.51
C LEU A 22 -3.26 2.20 12.45
N VAL A 23 -3.02 2.26 13.75
CA VAL A 23 -3.93 1.69 14.75
C VAL A 23 -5.30 2.36 14.66
N ASP A 24 -5.34 3.68 14.54
CA ASP A 24 -6.59 4.42 14.40
C ASP A 24 -7.36 4.01 13.14
N LEU A 25 -6.66 3.88 12.01
CA LEU A 25 -7.29 3.45 10.75
C LEU A 25 -7.81 2.02 10.84
N LEU A 26 -7.07 1.13 11.50
CA LEU A 26 -7.53 -0.25 11.76
C LEU A 26 -8.83 -0.26 12.58
N GLY A 27 -8.88 0.58 13.61
CA GLY A 27 -10.08 0.70 14.46
C GLY A 27 -11.30 1.24 13.72
N LEU A 28 -11.09 1.98 12.63
CA LEU A 28 -12.14 2.54 11.79
C LEU A 28 -12.50 1.66 10.59
N ASP A 29 -11.90 0.48 10.47
CA ASP A 29 -12.06 -0.43 9.31
C ASP A 29 -11.69 0.22 7.97
N LEU A 30 -10.72 1.11 7.96
CA LEU A 30 -10.28 1.82 6.77
C LEU A 30 -9.02 1.24 6.13
N VAL A 31 -8.33 0.30 6.80
CA VAL A 31 -7.11 -0.29 6.26
C VAL A 31 -7.45 -1.35 5.23
N MET A 32 -6.86 -1.21 4.06
CA MET A 32 -6.97 -2.18 2.97
C MET A 32 -5.62 -2.84 2.73
N SER A 33 -5.65 -4.03 2.17
CA SER A 33 -4.45 -4.78 1.84
C SER A 33 -4.46 -5.21 0.38
N HIS A 34 -3.37 -5.83 -0.02
CA HIS A 34 -3.12 -6.34 -1.36
C HIS A 34 -2.26 -7.60 -1.22
N PRO A 35 -2.43 -8.63 -2.06
CA PRO A 35 -1.63 -9.86 -1.95
C PRO A 35 -0.12 -9.61 -1.98
N LEU A 36 0.35 -8.59 -2.70
CA LEU A 36 1.78 -8.24 -2.73
C LEU A 36 2.27 -7.74 -1.38
N VAL A 37 1.44 -7.00 -0.64
CA VAL A 37 1.78 -6.54 0.71
C VAL A 37 1.88 -7.73 1.66
N SER A 38 0.85 -8.59 1.67
CA SER A 38 0.87 -9.81 2.47
C SER A 38 2.06 -10.69 2.11
N GLY A 39 2.35 -10.83 0.82
CA GLY A 39 3.47 -11.62 0.32
C GLY A 39 4.82 -11.09 0.77
N GLU A 40 5.04 -9.79 0.68
CA GLU A 40 6.29 -9.18 1.13
C GLU A 40 6.49 -9.36 2.64
N ILE A 41 5.44 -9.17 3.42
CA ILE A 41 5.50 -9.38 4.88
C ILE A 41 5.75 -10.86 5.20
N ALA A 42 5.16 -11.78 4.45
CA ALA A 42 5.38 -13.21 4.60
C ALA A 42 6.83 -13.64 4.34
N CYS A 43 7.55 -12.90 3.50
CA CYS A 43 8.97 -13.15 3.23
C CYS A 43 9.88 -12.73 4.39
N GLY A 44 9.37 -11.93 5.32
CA GLY A 44 10.12 -11.46 6.48
C GLY A 44 9.80 -12.25 7.74
N THR A 45 10.26 -11.73 8.86
CA THR A 45 10.07 -12.33 10.18
C THR A 45 9.45 -11.35 11.17
N PRO A 46 8.25 -10.81 10.90
CA PRO A 46 7.60 -9.93 11.87
C PRO A 46 7.21 -10.73 13.11
N PRO A 47 7.04 -10.05 14.27
CA PRO A 47 6.49 -10.72 15.44
C PRO A 47 5.15 -11.38 15.14
N HIS A 48 4.94 -12.60 15.63
CA HIS A 48 3.71 -13.36 15.39
C HIS A 48 3.39 -13.50 13.90
N ARG A 49 4.39 -13.86 13.12
CA ARG A 49 4.34 -13.83 11.64
C ARG A 49 3.10 -14.53 11.06
N VAL A 50 2.78 -15.75 11.50
CA VAL A 50 1.64 -16.50 10.95
C VAL A 50 0.33 -15.75 11.20
N GLN A 51 0.15 -15.24 12.41
CA GLN A 51 -1.06 -14.49 12.76
C GLN A 51 -1.15 -13.17 11.97
N VAL A 52 -0.03 -12.46 11.83
CA VAL A 52 0.01 -11.21 11.07
C VAL A 52 -0.38 -11.43 9.61
N VAL A 53 0.19 -12.43 8.96
CA VAL A 53 -0.13 -12.73 7.56
C VAL A 53 -1.60 -13.14 7.42
N THR A 54 -2.11 -13.95 8.35
CA THR A 54 -3.52 -14.35 8.35
C THR A 54 -4.43 -13.12 8.50
N ASP A 55 -4.10 -12.22 9.41
CA ASP A 55 -4.90 -11.01 9.65
C ASP A 55 -4.88 -10.07 8.43
N LEU A 56 -3.73 -9.92 7.77
CA LEU A 56 -3.62 -9.11 6.55
C LEU A 56 -4.50 -9.67 5.43
N ASP A 57 -4.55 -10.98 5.28
CA ASP A 57 -5.39 -11.62 4.26
C ASP A 57 -6.90 -11.43 4.53
N ARG A 58 -7.27 -11.16 5.78
CA ARG A 58 -8.67 -10.92 6.18
C ARG A 58 -9.09 -9.45 6.03
N LEU A 59 -8.15 -8.53 5.85
CA LEU A 59 -8.49 -7.14 5.59
C LEU A 59 -9.19 -7.00 4.24
N GLN A 60 -9.94 -5.93 4.09
CA GLN A 60 -10.53 -5.59 2.79
C GLN A 60 -9.42 -5.43 1.76
N GLN A 61 -9.61 -6.03 0.58
CA GLN A 61 -8.62 -6.01 -0.48
C GLN A 61 -8.98 -4.96 -1.53
N THR A 62 -7.98 -4.27 -2.08
CA THR A 62 -8.17 -3.42 -3.24
C THR A 62 -8.40 -4.27 -4.49
N GLN A 63 -8.82 -3.66 -5.59
CA GLN A 63 -8.68 -4.27 -6.91
C GLN A 63 -7.21 -4.59 -7.15
N GLN A 64 -6.94 -5.61 -7.96
CA GLN A 64 -5.58 -6.05 -8.23
C GLN A 64 -5.24 -5.82 -9.70
N ALA A 65 -4.34 -4.88 -9.95
CA ALA A 65 -3.80 -4.69 -11.29
C ALA A 65 -2.98 -5.90 -11.70
N SER A 66 -3.15 -6.36 -12.93
CA SER A 66 -2.26 -7.36 -13.51
C SER A 66 -0.91 -6.73 -13.87
N VAL A 67 0.10 -7.57 -14.06
CA VAL A 67 1.41 -7.10 -14.55
C VAL A 67 1.24 -6.37 -15.89
N ARG A 68 0.40 -6.91 -16.77
CA ARG A 68 0.13 -6.27 -18.08
C ARG A 68 -0.48 -4.87 -17.91
N GLU A 69 -1.45 -4.74 -17.02
CA GLU A 69 -2.08 -3.45 -16.74
C GLU A 69 -1.07 -2.46 -16.15
N ALA A 70 -0.22 -2.91 -15.24
CA ALA A 70 0.83 -2.07 -14.67
C ALA A 70 1.83 -1.62 -15.75
N MET A 71 2.24 -2.51 -16.66
CA MET A 71 3.15 -2.17 -17.76
C MET A 71 2.53 -1.14 -18.70
N THR A 72 1.26 -1.29 -19.03
CA THR A 72 0.54 -0.32 -19.85
C THR A 72 0.46 1.05 -19.16
N PHE A 73 0.21 1.05 -17.88
CA PHE A 73 0.16 2.26 -17.04
C PHE A 73 1.53 2.97 -17.03
N ILE A 74 2.61 2.21 -16.80
CA ILE A 74 3.98 2.73 -16.79
C ILE A 74 4.29 3.44 -18.12
N GLU A 75 3.98 2.80 -19.25
CA GLU A 75 4.23 3.39 -20.58
C GLU A 75 3.37 4.63 -20.82
N ARG A 76 2.07 4.54 -20.57
CA ARG A 76 1.15 5.65 -20.82
C ARG A 76 1.50 6.89 -20.02
N GLU A 77 1.87 6.73 -18.76
CA GLU A 77 2.15 7.84 -17.85
C GLU A 77 3.64 8.17 -17.73
N ARG A 78 4.49 7.44 -18.46
CA ARG A 78 5.95 7.63 -18.48
C ARG A 78 6.57 7.54 -17.08
N LEU A 79 6.24 6.47 -16.38
CA LEU A 79 6.68 6.25 -14.98
C LEU A 79 8.02 5.50 -14.90
N PHE A 80 8.67 5.24 -16.01
CA PHE A 80 9.96 4.56 -16.05
C PHE A 80 11.09 5.50 -15.64
N GLY A 81 12.14 4.93 -15.03
CA GLY A 81 13.33 5.69 -14.64
C GLY A 81 13.13 6.56 -13.39
N LEU A 82 12.03 6.44 -12.69
CA LEU A 82 11.71 7.28 -11.53
C LEU A 82 12.10 6.65 -10.20
N GLY A 83 12.73 5.47 -10.23
CA GLY A 83 13.24 4.82 -9.03
C GLY A 83 12.25 3.91 -8.31
N CYS A 84 11.06 3.71 -8.85
CA CYS A 84 10.08 2.76 -8.33
C CYS A 84 10.13 1.46 -9.12
N GLY A 85 9.98 0.33 -8.42
CA GLY A 85 9.96 -0.98 -9.05
C GLY A 85 8.55 -1.44 -9.40
N LEU A 86 8.47 -2.65 -9.96
CA LEU A 86 7.21 -3.20 -10.44
C LEU A 86 6.18 -3.38 -9.32
N VAL A 87 6.59 -3.81 -8.14
CA VAL A 87 5.65 -3.95 -7.00
C VAL A 87 5.03 -2.61 -6.65
N ASP A 88 5.82 -1.55 -6.60
CA ASP A 88 5.32 -0.20 -6.35
C ASP A 88 4.28 0.21 -7.40
N MET A 89 4.57 -0.07 -8.67
CA MET A 89 3.67 0.26 -9.77
C MET A 89 2.37 -0.55 -9.71
N LEU A 90 2.47 -1.82 -9.32
CA LEU A 90 1.28 -2.67 -9.12
C LEU A 90 0.40 -2.13 -7.99
N LEU A 91 1.00 -1.69 -6.88
CA LEU A 91 0.25 -1.10 -5.76
C LEU A 91 -0.40 0.22 -6.17
N LEU A 92 0.32 1.07 -6.87
CA LEU A 92 -0.22 2.35 -7.33
C LEU A 92 -1.37 2.14 -8.32
N ALA A 93 -1.17 1.29 -9.32
CA ALA A 93 -2.21 0.98 -10.30
C ALA A 93 -3.44 0.36 -9.62
N SER A 94 -3.25 -0.55 -8.67
CA SER A 94 -4.33 -1.18 -7.91
C SER A 94 -5.12 -0.15 -7.09
N THR A 95 -4.43 0.82 -6.49
CA THR A 95 -5.06 1.93 -5.78
C THR A 95 -5.94 2.75 -6.72
N LEU A 96 -5.42 3.10 -7.90
CA LEU A 96 -6.15 3.88 -8.89
C LEU A 96 -7.36 3.14 -9.47
N MET A 97 -7.32 1.80 -9.49
CA MET A 97 -8.44 0.97 -9.92
C MET A 97 -9.53 0.84 -8.86
N THR A 98 -9.28 1.28 -7.63
CA THR A 98 -10.22 1.15 -6.51
C THR A 98 -10.71 2.54 -6.10
N PRO A 99 -11.90 2.95 -6.55
CA PRO A 99 -12.39 4.31 -6.29
C PRO A 99 -12.43 4.64 -4.81
N GLY A 100 -11.98 5.84 -4.46
CA GLY A 100 -12.02 6.36 -3.09
C GLY A 100 -10.92 5.85 -2.17
N VAL A 101 -9.94 5.11 -2.69
CA VAL A 101 -8.82 4.57 -1.91
C VAL A 101 -7.59 5.45 -2.08
N GLU A 102 -6.88 5.66 -0.97
CA GLU A 102 -5.59 6.33 -0.95
C GLU A 102 -4.49 5.32 -0.71
N LEU A 103 -3.26 5.64 -1.14
CA LEU A 103 -2.07 4.83 -0.90
C LEU A 103 -1.21 5.48 0.16
N TRP A 104 -0.87 4.73 1.21
CA TRP A 104 0.03 5.17 2.27
C TRP A 104 1.33 4.38 2.21
N THR A 105 2.43 5.08 1.98
CA THR A 105 3.77 4.53 1.92
C THR A 105 4.76 5.47 2.59
N LEU A 106 5.84 4.93 3.14
CA LEU A 106 6.96 5.71 3.66
C LEU A 106 8.06 5.89 2.60
N ASP A 107 7.94 5.23 1.45
CA ASP A 107 8.87 5.44 0.34
C ASP A 107 8.56 6.78 -0.33
N LYS A 108 9.55 7.68 -0.35
CA LYS A 108 9.37 9.04 -0.85
C LYS A 108 9.05 9.09 -2.34
N ARG A 109 9.62 8.17 -3.14
CA ARG A 109 9.40 8.13 -4.58
C ARG A 109 7.99 7.66 -4.91
N LEU A 110 7.55 6.59 -4.25
CA LEU A 110 6.18 6.10 -4.42
C LEU A 110 5.16 7.09 -3.89
N SER A 111 5.43 7.72 -2.75
CA SER A 111 4.57 8.76 -2.19
C SER A 111 4.40 9.94 -3.16
N ALA A 112 5.47 10.37 -3.81
CA ALA A 112 5.42 11.45 -4.79
C ALA A 112 4.55 11.07 -5.99
N LEU A 113 4.62 9.82 -6.45
CA LEU A 113 3.75 9.34 -7.53
C LEU A 113 2.29 9.27 -7.08
N ALA A 114 2.03 8.79 -5.87
CA ALA A 114 0.67 8.77 -5.32
C ALA A 114 0.10 10.19 -5.23
N ASP A 115 0.91 11.17 -4.86
CA ASP A 115 0.51 12.58 -4.83
C ASP A 115 0.19 13.09 -6.24
N ARG A 116 1.03 12.77 -7.22
CA ARG A 116 0.82 13.16 -8.62
C ARG A 116 -0.54 12.69 -9.15
N PHE A 117 -0.98 11.50 -8.75
CA PHE A 117 -2.27 10.94 -9.17
C PHE A 117 -3.42 11.25 -8.19
N GLY A 118 -3.16 12.07 -7.17
CA GLY A 118 -4.20 12.51 -6.24
C GLY A 118 -4.67 11.46 -5.26
N VAL A 119 -3.86 10.42 -4.99
CA VAL A 119 -4.23 9.32 -4.10
C VAL A 119 -3.26 9.13 -2.93
N MET A 120 -2.40 10.10 -2.66
CA MET A 120 -1.49 10.00 -1.54
C MET A 120 -2.23 10.18 -0.21
N HIS A 121 -2.13 9.18 0.68
CA HIS A 121 -2.63 9.32 2.04
C HIS A 121 -1.70 10.21 2.86
N ARG A 122 -2.26 11.21 3.52
CA ARG A 122 -1.54 12.10 4.44
C ARG A 122 -2.01 11.79 5.85
N PRO A 123 -1.15 11.19 6.71
CA PRO A 123 -1.52 10.95 8.09
C PRO A 123 -1.90 12.25 8.80
N ALA A 124 -2.89 12.15 9.70
CA ALA A 124 -3.27 13.29 10.51
C ALA A 124 -2.11 13.68 11.43
N PRO A 125 -1.86 14.98 11.66
CA PRO A 125 -0.85 15.38 12.63
C PRO A 125 -1.29 14.99 14.05
N HIS A 126 -0.31 14.54 14.82
CA HIS A 126 -0.51 14.17 16.23
C HIS A 126 0.00 15.27 17.15
#